data_42bbea58ce10683c29cc49201f8ced9b
#
_entry.id   42bbea58ce10683c29cc49201f8ced9b
#
_cell.length_a   1.000
_cell.length_b   1.000
_cell.length_c   1.000
_cell.angle_alpha   90.00
_cell.angle_beta   90.00
_cell.angle_gamma   90.00
#
_symmetry.space_group_name_H-M   'P 1'
#
loop_
_entity.id
_entity.type
_entity.pdbx_description
1 polymer ?
#
loop_
_entity_poly.entity_id
_entity_poly.type
_entity_poly.pdbx_seq_one_letter_code
_entity_poly.pdbx_strand_id
1 'polypeptide(L)'
;GNDAEAAAELLSYFKGRKGVATREIRDISKVKITKEHQQWADDALEHVFFVHKGYQPSFSYGEDINWKYWPIKDNELRWQLHRHKWFVPMGRAYRVSGDEKYAIEWTKQYIDWIRKNPYINKEGIFTKGAGEGEVKSGLDADVENMRFAWRPLEVSNRLQDQTLQFQLFIISPAFTAEFLSEFLFNYHRHAEH
;
A
#
# COMPACT_ATOMS: atom_id res chain seq x y z
N GLY A 1 -19.71 -17.48 14.46
CA GLY A 1 -19.19 -18.58 14.10
C GLY A 1 -17.85 -18.82 13.51
N ASN A 2 -17.77 -19.03 12.22
CA ASN A 2 -16.67 -19.78 11.58
C ASN A 2 -15.70 -18.94 10.75
N ASP A 3 -15.79 -17.62 10.83
CA ASP A 3 -15.04 -16.73 9.91
C ASP A 3 -13.54 -16.74 10.20
N ALA A 4 -13.16 -16.80 11.48
CA ALA A 4 -11.75 -16.85 11.87
C ALA A 4 -11.08 -18.18 11.45
N GLU A 5 -11.78 -19.30 11.57
CA GLU A 5 -11.33 -20.62 11.14
C GLU A 5 -11.21 -20.68 9.62
N ALA A 6 -12.18 -20.17 8.89
CA ALA A 6 -12.16 -20.07 7.44
C ALA A 6 -10.99 -19.20 6.95
N ALA A 7 -10.73 -18.08 7.62
CA ALA A 7 -9.59 -17.22 7.30
C ALA A 7 -8.24 -17.91 7.55
N ALA A 8 -8.13 -18.70 8.65
CA ALA A 8 -6.93 -19.48 8.97
C ALA A 8 -6.69 -20.59 7.95
N GLU A 9 -7.71 -21.32 7.53
CA GLU A 9 -7.62 -22.34 6.49
C GLU A 9 -7.22 -21.73 5.14
N LEU A 10 -7.84 -20.59 4.78
CA LEU A 10 -7.51 -19.87 3.56
C LEU A 10 -6.06 -19.40 3.57
N LEU A 11 -5.56 -18.86 4.69
CA LEU A 11 -4.17 -18.48 4.85
C LEU A 11 -3.24 -19.68 4.67
N SER A 12 -3.56 -20.82 5.30
CA SER A 12 -2.81 -22.06 5.16
C SER A 12 -2.75 -22.54 3.71
N TYR A 13 -3.89 -22.49 3.00
CA TYR A 13 -3.95 -22.79 1.59
C TYR A 13 -3.03 -21.89 0.74
N PHE A 14 -3.07 -20.58 0.95
CA PHE A 14 -2.21 -19.65 0.21
C PHE A 14 -0.73 -19.86 0.52
N LYS A 15 -0.37 -20.10 1.78
CA LYS A 15 1.03 -20.41 2.19
C LYS A 15 1.54 -21.71 1.55
N GLY A 16 0.67 -22.69 1.40
CA GLY A 16 1.00 -24.00 0.80
C GLY A 16 1.05 -24.03 -0.72
N ARG A 17 0.52 -23.00 -1.39
CA ARG A 17 0.47 -22.96 -2.87
C ARG A 17 1.86 -22.90 -3.49
N LYS A 18 2.11 -23.80 -4.45
CA LYS A 18 3.32 -23.82 -5.27
C LYS A 18 3.03 -23.24 -6.65
N GLY A 19 4.06 -22.65 -7.26
CA GLY A 19 3.97 -22.20 -8.66
C GLY A 19 3.17 -20.91 -8.87
N VAL A 20 2.81 -20.20 -7.82
CA VAL A 20 2.18 -18.88 -7.95
C VAL A 20 3.25 -17.87 -8.36
N ALA A 21 3.08 -17.28 -9.53
CA ALA A 21 3.98 -16.28 -10.07
C ALA A 21 3.21 -15.06 -10.52
N THR A 22 3.80 -13.89 -10.39
CA THR A 22 3.35 -12.67 -11.05
C THR A 22 4.12 -12.47 -12.33
N ARG A 23 3.73 -11.46 -13.12
CA ARG A 23 4.48 -11.03 -14.28
C ARG A 23 5.92 -10.65 -13.94
N GLU A 24 6.14 -10.05 -12.78
CA GLU A 24 7.42 -9.54 -12.31
C GLU A 24 8.28 -10.60 -11.61
N ILE A 25 7.63 -11.55 -10.92
CA ILE A 25 8.31 -12.59 -10.14
C ILE A 25 7.80 -13.95 -10.55
N ARG A 26 8.53 -14.62 -11.43
CA ARG A 26 8.24 -16.00 -11.83
C ARG A 26 8.71 -17.04 -10.82
N ASP A 27 9.76 -16.71 -10.10
CA ASP A 27 10.35 -17.56 -9.07
C ASP A 27 10.68 -16.71 -7.85
N ILE A 28 9.87 -16.85 -6.81
CA ILE A 28 9.98 -16.06 -5.59
C ILE A 28 11.33 -16.31 -4.84
N SER A 29 11.96 -17.46 -5.06
CA SER A 29 13.27 -17.77 -4.46
C SER A 29 14.41 -16.98 -5.10
N LYS A 30 14.18 -16.38 -6.25
CA LYS A 30 15.16 -15.59 -7.01
C LYS A 30 14.92 -14.08 -6.94
N VAL A 31 14.10 -13.66 -6.01
CA VAL A 31 13.87 -12.22 -5.77
C VAL A 31 15.19 -11.52 -5.46
N LYS A 32 15.39 -10.39 -6.11
CA LYS A 32 16.55 -9.51 -5.88
C LYS A 32 16.06 -8.13 -5.48
N ILE A 33 16.93 -7.40 -4.82
CA ILE A 33 16.71 -6.00 -4.47
C ILE A 33 17.89 -5.15 -4.96
N THR A 34 17.62 -3.98 -5.49
CA THR A 34 18.66 -3.00 -5.82
C THR A 34 19.06 -2.20 -4.58
N LYS A 35 20.22 -1.55 -4.59
CA LYS A 35 20.64 -0.67 -3.50
C LYS A 35 19.64 0.47 -3.25
N GLU A 36 19.10 1.03 -4.31
CA GLU A 36 18.08 2.08 -4.24
C GLU A 36 16.80 1.57 -3.57
N HIS A 37 16.28 0.43 -3.99
CA HIS A 37 15.09 -0.17 -3.38
C HIS A 37 15.34 -0.61 -1.93
N GLN A 38 16.55 -1.05 -1.60
CA GLN A 38 16.92 -1.34 -0.21
C GLN A 38 16.84 -0.06 0.64
N GLN A 39 17.36 1.06 0.13
CA GLN A 39 17.27 2.34 0.83
C GLN A 39 15.81 2.76 1.04
N TRP A 40 14.94 2.64 0.02
CA TRP A 40 13.52 2.97 0.18
C TRP A 40 12.82 2.08 1.21
N ALA A 41 13.20 0.80 1.28
CA ALA A 41 12.67 -0.12 2.28
C ALA A 41 13.14 0.23 3.70
N ASP A 42 14.40 0.62 3.86
CA ASP A 42 14.98 1.02 5.15
C ASP A 42 14.40 2.35 5.62
N ASP A 43 14.31 3.34 4.73
CA ASP A 43 13.70 4.64 5.02
C ASP A 43 12.22 4.50 5.41
N ALA A 44 11.50 3.54 4.80
CA ALA A 44 10.10 3.29 5.11
C ALA A 44 9.87 2.76 6.54
N LEU A 45 10.85 2.13 7.16
CA LEU A 45 10.78 1.72 8.57
C LEU A 45 10.70 2.93 9.52
N GLU A 46 11.25 4.07 9.10
CA GLU A 46 11.26 5.34 9.81
C GLU A 46 10.20 6.32 9.27
N HIS A 47 9.22 5.81 8.51
CA HIS A 47 8.17 6.58 7.83
C HIS A 47 8.71 7.72 6.93
N VAL A 48 9.88 7.52 6.34
CA VAL A 48 10.44 8.36 5.29
C VAL A 48 10.13 7.70 3.96
N PHE A 49 9.19 8.26 3.19
CA PHE A 49 8.65 7.56 2.03
C PHE A 49 9.18 8.10 0.71
N PHE A 50 9.73 7.20 -0.09
CA PHE A 50 9.95 7.48 -1.49
C PHE A 50 8.60 7.49 -2.24
N VAL A 51 8.22 8.63 -2.75
CA VAL A 51 6.97 8.79 -3.52
C VAL A 51 7.24 8.86 -5.02
N HIS A 52 8.23 9.64 -5.44
CA HIS A 52 8.62 9.77 -6.84
C HIS A 52 9.99 10.47 -6.95
N LYS A 53 10.77 10.12 -7.98
CA LYS A 53 12.12 10.70 -8.24
C LYS A 53 12.15 12.22 -8.36
N GLY A 54 11.03 12.86 -8.72
CA GLY A 54 10.92 14.31 -8.80
C GLY A 54 10.78 15.01 -7.44
N TYR A 55 10.58 14.24 -6.35
CA TYR A 55 10.38 14.75 -5.00
C TYR A 55 11.44 14.16 -4.06
N GLN A 56 12.68 14.56 -4.30
CA GLN A 56 13.83 14.15 -3.50
C GLN A 56 14.45 15.37 -2.80
N PRO A 57 14.98 15.21 -1.58
CA PRO A 57 14.97 13.95 -0.78
C PRO A 57 13.58 13.55 -0.34
N SER A 58 13.41 12.26 0.03
CA SER A 58 12.17 11.74 0.58
C SER A 58 11.76 12.49 1.86
N PHE A 59 10.46 12.56 2.13
CA PHE A 59 9.93 13.29 3.29
C PHE A 59 9.57 12.32 4.41
N SER A 60 9.78 12.75 5.67
CA SER A 60 9.23 12.07 6.84
C SER A 60 7.76 12.43 7.00
N TYR A 61 6.94 11.42 7.24
CA TYR A 61 5.49 11.55 7.45
C TYR A 61 5.08 11.43 8.90
N GLY A 62 6.06 11.39 9.82
CA GLY A 62 5.86 11.36 11.27
C GLY A 62 5.74 9.95 11.85
N GLU A 63 5.88 9.83 13.16
CA GLU A 63 5.71 8.57 13.89
C GLU A 63 4.27 8.05 13.74
N ASP A 64 3.28 8.91 13.95
CA ASP A 64 1.90 8.68 13.54
C ASP A 64 1.71 9.21 12.11
N ILE A 65 1.71 8.29 11.13
CA ILE A 65 1.80 8.64 9.72
C ILE A 65 0.71 9.63 9.31
N ASN A 66 1.13 10.82 8.90
CA ASN A 66 0.25 11.84 8.35
C ASN A 66 0.10 11.69 6.83
N TRP A 67 -0.85 10.87 6.38
CA TRP A 67 -1.15 10.65 4.96
C TRP A 67 -1.64 11.89 4.21
N LYS A 68 -1.93 12.99 4.94
CA LYS A 68 -2.32 14.29 4.39
C LYS A 68 -1.19 15.30 4.36
N TYR A 69 0.02 14.92 4.82
CA TYR A 69 1.17 15.82 4.83
C TYR A 69 1.54 16.27 3.42
N TRP A 70 1.66 17.56 3.24
CA TRP A 70 1.81 18.21 1.96
C TRP A 70 2.97 19.19 1.97
N PRO A 71 4.23 18.72 2.01
CA PRO A 71 5.43 19.56 2.13
C PRO A 71 5.66 20.45 0.91
N ILE A 72 5.19 20.02 -0.26
CA ILE A 72 5.21 20.80 -1.50
C ILE A 72 3.77 20.86 -2.01
N LYS A 73 3.28 22.06 -2.30
CA LYS A 73 1.90 22.27 -2.79
C LYS A 73 1.77 21.86 -4.25
N ASP A 74 1.92 20.57 -4.48
CA ASP A 74 1.74 19.89 -5.75
C ASP A 74 0.84 18.67 -5.54
N ASN A 75 -0.27 18.61 -6.26
CA ASN A 75 -1.20 17.50 -6.17
C ASN A 75 -0.55 16.17 -6.53
N GLU A 76 0.39 16.17 -7.48
CA GLU A 76 1.08 14.95 -7.92
C GLU A 76 1.87 14.30 -6.76
N LEU A 77 2.48 15.09 -5.88
CA LEU A 77 3.16 14.55 -4.70
C LEU A 77 2.18 13.74 -3.83
N ARG A 78 0.98 14.27 -3.57
CA ARG A 78 -0.03 13.58 -2.76
C ARG A 78 -0.59 12.35 -3.47
N TRP A 79 -0.83 12.40 -4.77
CA TRP A 79 -1.24 11.24 -5.54
C TRP A 79 -0.18 10.14 -5.51
N GLN A 80 1.08 10.49 -5.73
CA GLN A 80 2.20 9.53 -5.68
C GLN A 80 2.36 8.88 -4.29
N LEU A 81 2.12 9.63 -3.21
CA LEU A 81 2.12 9.09 -1.84
C LEU A 81 1.15 7.91 -1.72
N HIS A 82 -0.07 8.06 -2.23
CA HIS A 82 -1.10 7.04 -2.15
C HIS A 82 -0.91 5.83 -3.09
N ARG A 83 0.17 5.79 -3.87
CA ARG A 83 0.58 4.61 -4.65
C ARG A 83 1.44 3.62 -3.87
N HIS A 84 1.95 4.01 -2.71
CA HIS A 84 2.75 3.18 -1.78
C HIS A 84 3.94 2.49 -2.43
N LYS A 85 4.72 3.22 -3.24
CA LYS A 85 5.82 2.65 -4.06
C LYS A 85 6.91 1.96 -3.25
N TRP A 86 7.03 2.23 -1.96
CA TRP A 86 8.00 1.60 -1.06
C TRP A 86 7.56 0.21 -0.55
N PHE A 87 6.28 -0.17 -0.64
CA PHE A 87 5.77 -1.45 -0.14
C PHE A 87 6.38 -2.65 -0.88
N VAL A 88 6.54 -2.58 -2.20
CA VAL A 88 7.20 -3.65 -2.97
C VAL A 88 8.68 -3.74 -2.62
N PRO A 89 9.48 -2.66 -2.54
CA PRO A 89 10.81 -2.66 -1.96
C PRO A 89 10.90 -3.31 -0.58
N MET A 90 10.01 -2.98 0.37
CA MET A 90 9.97 -3.63 1.69
C MET A 90 9.77 -5.15 1.57
N GLY A 91 8.87 -5.60 0.70
CA GLY A 91 8.66 -7.02 0.45
C GLY A 91 9.87 -7.72 -0.17
N ARG A 92 10.60 -7.05 -1.06
CA ARG A 92 11.86 -7.56 -1.60
C ARG A 92 12.95 -7.63 -0.54
N ALA A 93 13.08 -6.58 0.29
CA ALA A 93 14.02 -6.57 1.42
C ALA A 93 13.73 -7.73 2.38
N TYR A 94 12.46 -7.95 2.74
CA TYR A 94 12.02 -9.09 3.54
C TYR A 94 12.46 -10.43 2.92
N ARG A 95 12.17 -10.65 1.63
CA ARG A 95 12.50 -11.91 0.97
C ARG A 95 14.00 -12.19 0.85
N VAL A 96 14.80 -11.16 0.70
CA VAL A 96 16.27 -11.30 0.57
C VAL A 96 16.95 -11.47 1.91
N SER A 97 16.50 -10.75 2.95
CA SER A 97 17.13 -10.76 4.29
C SER A 97 16.52 -11.78 5.25
N GLY A 98 15.24 -12.10 5.10
CA GLY A 98 14.46 -12.85 6.10
C GLY A 98 14.10 -12.02 7.34
N ASP A 99 14.36 -10.71 7.35
CA ASP A 99 14.12 -9.85 8.50
C ASP A 99 12.65 -9.42 8.57
N GLU A 100 11.96 -9.92 9.57
CA GLU A 100 10.51 -9.70 9.80
C GLU A 100 10.14 -8.23 10.03
N LYS A 101 11.09 -7.35 10.38
CA LYS A 101 10.79 -5.92 10.59
C LYS A 101 10.08 -5.29 9.39
N TYR A 102 10.45 -5.67 8.16
CA TYR A 102 9.81 -5.15 6.95
C TYR A 102 8.37 -5.62 6.80
N ALA A 103 8.08 -6.87 7.12
CA ALA A 103 6.74 -7.41 7.04
C ALA A 103 5.84 -6.86 8.16
N ILE A 104 6.37 -6.78 9.39
CA ILE A 104 5.68 -6.20 10.54
C ILE A 104 5.32 -4.74 10.24
N GLU A 105 6.27 -3.95 9.76
CA GLU A 105 6.04 -2.54 9.49
C GLU A 105 5.10 -2.35 8.29
N TRP A 106 5.24 -3.15 7.23
CA TRP A 106 4.31 -3.11 6.09
C TRP A 106 2.85 -3.38 6.52
N THR A 107 2.60 -4.39 7.36
CA THR A 107 1.24 -4.69 7.84
C THR A 107 0.66 -3.54 8.65
N LYS A 108 1.47 -2.90 9.50
CA LYS A 108 1.06 -1.72 10.28
C LYS A 108 0.69 -0.54 9.36
N GLN A 109 1.58 -0.18 8.44
CA GLN A 109 1.35 0.92 7.49
C GLN A 109 0.13 0.67 6.60
N TYR A 110 -0.05 -0.57 6.13
CA TYR A 110 -1.21 -0.96 5.33
C TYR A 110 -2.52 -0.75 6.10
N ILE A 111 -2.60 -1.23 7.33
CA ILE A 111 -3.80 -1.09 8.18
C ILE A 111 -4.02 0.37 8.58
N ASP A 112 -2.95 1.09 8.93
CA ASP A 112 -3.03 2.52 9.26
C ASP A 112 -3.58 3.34 8.09
N TRP A 113 -3.08 3.07 6.87
CA TRP A 113 -3.58 3.73 5.67
C TRP A 113 -5.07 3.47 5.44
N ILE A 114 -5.53 2.23 5.53
CA ILE A 114 -6.94 1.86 5.35
C ILE A 114 -7.83 2.59 6.35
N ARG A 115 -7.42 2.65 7.61
CA ARG A 115 -8.18 3.30 8.68
C ARG A 115 -8.26 4.81 8.51
N LYS A 116 -7.16 5.44 8.10
CA LYS A 116 -7.06 6.90 7.91
C LYS A 116 -7.60 7.38 6.57
N ASN A 117 -7.75 6.48 5.59
CA ASN A 117 -8.25 6.80 4.25
C ASN A 117 -9.40 5.85 3.85
N PRO A 118 -10.53 5.85 4.58
CA PRO A 118 -11.65 4.97 4.26
C PRO A 118 -12.24 5.28 2.88
N TYR A 119 -12.71 4.23 2.20
CA TYR A 119 -13.49 4.41 0.97
C TYR A 119 -14.86 4.98 1.31
N ILE A 120 -15.21 6.09 0.68
CA ILE A 120 -16.49 6.78 0.88
C ILE A 120 -17.33 6.63 -0.38
N ASN A 121 -18.34 5.77 -0.32
CA ASN A 121 -19.31 5.64 -1.41
C ASN A 121 -20.41 6.70 -1.26
N LYS A 122 -20.14 7.92 -1.75
CA LYS A 122 -21.11 9.01 -1.82
C LYS A 122 -21.36 9.36 -3.28
N GLU A 123 -22.61 9.32 -3.70
CA GLU A 123 -23.01 9.79 -5.02
C GLU A 123 -22.56 11.24 -5.26
N GLY A 124 -21.97 11.50 -6.41
CA GLY A 124 -21.51 12.82 -6.80
C GLY A 124 -20.17 13.29 -6.26
N ILE A 125 -19.47 12.51 -5.43
CA ILE A 125 -18.18 12.91 -4.85
C ILE A 125 -17.09 13.11 -5.92
N PHE A 126 -17.23 12.41 -7.05
CA PHE A 126 -16.35 12.52 -8.23
C PHE A 126 -16.89 13.45 -9.31
N THR A 127 -18.06 14.09 -9.11
CA THR A 127 -18.63 14.97 -10.11
C THR A 127 -17.88 16.30 -10.18
N LYS A 128 -17.51 16.68 -11.41
CA LYS A 128 -16.92 17.96 -11.82
C LYS A 128 -15.65 18.39 -11.09
N GLY A 129 -14.51 18.17 -11.72
CA GLY A 129 -13.23 18.77 -11.35
C GLY A 129 -12.41 17.99 -10.30
N ALA A 130 -12.74 16.74 -10.03
CA ALA A 130 -11.97 15.90 -9.11
C ALA A 130 -10.55 15.56 -9.60
N GLY A 131 -10.24 15.81 -10.85
CA GLY A 131 -8.96 15.42 -11.45
C GLY A 131 -8.04 16.57 -11.86
N GLU A 132 -8.57 17.74 -12.14
CA GLU A 132 -7.76 18.78 -12.78
C GLU A 132 -8.09 20.15 -12.19
N GLY A 133 -7.07 20.88 -11.81
CA GLY A 133 -7.16 22.26 -11.38
C GLY A 133 -6.90 22.48 -9.89
N GLU A 134 -6.57 23.68 -9.59
CA GLU A 134 -6.23 24.33 -8.33
C GLU A 134 -6.08 23.47 -7.05
N VAL A 135 -4.92 23.61 -6.45
CA VAL A 135 -4.65 23.29 -5.04
C VAL A 135 -5.68 24.02 -4.18
N LYS A 136 -6.77 23.36 -3.80
CA LYS A 136 -7.76 23.91 -2.86
C LYS A 136 -7.43 23.39 -1.46
N SER A 137 -7.08 24.32 -0.56
CA SER A 137 -7.12 24.08 0.87
C SER A 137 -8.57 24.17 1.36
N GLY A 138 -8.93 23.38 2.37
CA GLY A 138 -10.27 23.46 3.01
C GLY A 138 -11.36 22.63 2.34
N LEU A 139 -11.00 21.59 1.59
CA LEU A 139 -11.97 20.60 1.13
C LEU A 139 -12.57 19.83 2.32
N ASP A 140 -13.85 19.45 2.18
CA ASP A 140 -14.43 18.43 3.05
C ASP A 140 -13.53 17.19 3.10
N ALA A 141 -13.34 16.62 4.31
CA ALA A 141 -12.38 15.54 4.53
C ALA A 141 -12.67 14.30 3.65
N ASP A 142 -13.95 14.01 3.38
CA ASP A 142 -14.36 12.90 2.52
C ASP A 142 -13.98 13.18 1.06
N VAL A 143 -14.26 14.42 0.60
CA VAL A 143 -13.91 14.84 -0.76
C VAL A 143 -12.40 14.83 -0.97
N GLU A 144 -11.64 15.32 0.01
CA GLU A 144 -10.18 15.31 -0.03
C GLU A 144 -9.65 13.88 -0.12
N ASN A 145 -10.16 12.99 0.74
CA ASN A 145 -9.77 11.59 0.77
C ASN A 145 -10.03 10.89 -0.56
N MET A 146 -11.24 11.04 -1.11
CA MET A 146 -11.58 10.44 -2.40
C MET A 146 -10.78 11.04 -3.56
N ARG A 147 -10.48 12.33 -3.50
CA ARG A 147 -9.69 13.02 -4.54
C ARG A 147 -8.23 12.58 -4.58
N PHE A 148 -7.63 12.25 -3.45
CA PHE A 148 -6.21 11.91 -3.36
C PHE A 148 -5.98 10.42 -3.19
N ALA A 149 -6.57 9.80 -2.17
CA ALA A 149 -6.33 8.39 -1.85
C ALA A 149 -7.08 7.44 -2.79
N TRP A 150 -8.29 7.80 -3.21
CA TRP A 150 -9.18 6.93 -3.99
C TRP A 150 -9.39 7.38 -5.44
N ARG A 151 -8.54 8.27 -5.95
CA ARG A 151 -8.58 8.58 -7.39
C ARG A 151 -8.30 7.32 -8.21
N PRO A 152 -9.03 7.07 -9.32
CA PRO A 152 -8.94 5.80 -10.08
C PRO A 152 -7.52 5.40 -10.49
N LEU A 153 -6.66 6.36 -10.86
CA LEU A 153 -5.28 6.07 -11.24
C LEU A 153 -4.45 5.53 -10.05
N GLU A 154 -4.62 6.09 -8.86
CA GLU A 154 -3.94 5.63 -7.65
C GLU A 154 -4.45 4.25 -7.21
N VAL A 155 -5.76 4.03 -7.33
CA VAL A 155 -6.38 2.71 -7.10
C VAL A 155 -5.81 1.66 -8.05
N SER A 156 -5.73 1.96 -9.34
CA SER A 156 -5.16 1.07 -10.35
C SER A 156 -3.69 0.71 -10.05
N ASN A 157 -2.88 1.69 -9.66
CA ASN A 157 -1.48 1.45 -9.25
C ASN A 157 -1.40 0.52 -8.04
N ARG A 158 -2.20 0.78 -7.00
CA ARG A 158 -2.23 -0.08 -5.81
C ARG A 158 -2.67 -1.51 -6.12
N LEU A 159 -3.71 -1.70 -6.94
CA LEU A 159 -4.18 -3.03 -7.34
C LEU A 159 -3.08 -3.87 -7.99
N GLN A 160 -2.32 -3.27 -8.90
CA GLN A 160 -1.22 -3.96 -9.56
C GLN A 160 -0.14 -4.38 -8.56
N ASP A 161 0.26 -3.48 -7.67
CA ASP A 161 1.32 -3.72 -6.70
C ASP A 161 0.88 -4.65 -5.56
N GLN A 162 -0.40 -4.63 -5.16
CA GLN A 162 -0.90 -5.49 -4.07
C GLN A 162 -0.80 -6.98 -4.38
N THR A 163 -0.94 -7.39 -5.65
CA THR A 163 -0.72 -8.80 -6.03
C THR A 163 0.71 -9.25 -5.78
N LEU A 164 1.66 -8.36 -6.03
CA LEU A 164 3.07 -8.60 -5.79
C LEU A 164 3.40 -8.56 -4.29
N GLN A 165 2.86 -7.57 -3.56
CA GLN A 165 2.98 -7.47 -2.11
C GLN A 165 2.46 -8.74 -1.43
N PHE A 166 1.29 -9.23 -1.82
CA PHE A 166 0.73 -10.48 -1.32
C PHE A 166 1.72 -11.64 -1.43
N GLN A 167 2.33 -11.83 -2.60
CA GLN A 167 3.30 -12.91 -2.81
C GLN A 167 4.59 -12.71 -2.02
N LEU A 168 5.04 -11.48 -1.87
CA LEU A 168 6.25 -11.18 -1.13
C LEU A 168 6.08 -11.44 0.37
N PHE A 169 4.92 -11.12 0.94
CA PHE A 169 4.72 -11.13 2.39
C PHE A 169 3.94 -12.32 2.94
N ILE A 170 3.26 -13.10 2.11
CA ILE A 170 2.33 -14.15 2.55
C ILE A 170 2.96 -15.19 3.50
N ILE A 171 4.26 -15.44 3.41
CA ILE A 171 4.95 -16.41 4.27
C ILE A 171 5.34 -15.86 5.65
N SER A 172 5.27 -14.53 5.83
CA SER A 172 5.61 -13.90 7.10
C SER A 172 4.61 -14.30 8.21
N PRO A 173 5.09 -14.52 9.44
CA PRO A 173 4.22 -14.63 10.62
C PRO A 173 3.36 -13.37 10.85
N ALA A 174 3.85 -12.18 10.46
CA ALA A 174 3.07 -10.94 10.55
C ALA A 174 1.86 -10.92 9.61
N PHE A 175 1.87 -11.75 8.55
CA PHE A 175 0.73 -11.95 7.67
C PHE A 175 -0.25 -12.96 8.32
N THR A 176 -1.04 -12.49 9.27
CA THR A 176 -2.00 -13.29 10.03
C THR A 176 -3.29 -13.58 9.24
N ALA A 177 -4.16 -14.43 9.77
CA ALA A 177 -5.47 -14.70 9.17
C ALA A 177 -6.38 -13.46 9.20
N GLU A 178 -6.31 -12.67 10.27
CA GLU A 178 -7.02 -11.40 10.41
C GLU A 178 -6.54 -10.41 9.38
N PHE A 179 -5.21 -10.29 9.22
CA PHE A 179 -4.63 -9.40 8.20
C PHE A 179 -5.03 -9.85 6.79
N LEU A 180 -5.07 -11.17 6.50
CA LEU A 180 -5.54 -11.70 5.22
C LEU A 180 -6.96 -11.24 4.91
N SER A 181 -7.87 -11.32 5.89
CA SER A 181 -9.25 -10.89 5.73
C SER A 181 -9.36 -9.40 5.39
N GLU A 182 -8.64 -8.56 6.12
CA GLU A 182 -8.57 -7.12 5.85
C GLU A 182 -7.96 -6.82 4.47
N PHE A 183 -6.88 -7.50 4.13
CA PHE A 183 -6.21 -7.34 2.85
C PHE A 183 -7.13 -7.70 1.68
N LEU A 184 -7.80 -8.86 1.72
CA LEU A 184 -8.70 -9.31 0.66
C LEU A 184 -9.93 -8.42 0.54
N PHE A 185 -10.50 -7.99 1.66
CA PHE A 185 -11.63 -7.07 1.67
C PHE A 185 -11.28 -5.72 1.01
N ASN A 186 -10.12 -5.17 1.35
CA ASN A 186 -9.68 -3.92 0.75
C ASN A 186 -9.24 -4.09 -0.71
N TYR A 187 -8.63 -5.22 -1.07
CA TYR A 187 -8.33 -5.55 -2.45
C TYR A 187 -9.60 -5.60 -3.31
N HIS A 188 -10.65 -6.26 -2.79
CA HIS A 188 -11.96 -6.29 -3.44
C HIS A 188 -12.56 -4.89 -3.63
N ARG A 189 -12.52 -4.06 -2.58
CA ARG A 189 -12.96 -2.65 -2.67
C ARG A 189 -12.23 -1.86 -3.75
N HIS A 190 -10.93 -2.06 -3.88
CA HIS A 190 -10.14 -1.42 -4.94
C HIS A 190 -10.56 -1.91 -6.33
N ALA A 191 -10.93 -3.18 -6.46
CA ALA A 191 -11.34 -3.77 -7.73
C ALA A 191 -12.74 -3.35 -8.17
N GLU A 192 -13.64 -3.03 -7.23
CA GLU A 192 -15.00 -2.56 -7.50
C GLU A 192 -15.09 -1.05 -7.78
N HIS A 193 -14.06 -0.29 -7.41
CA HIS A 193 -13.99 1.16 -7.61
C HIS A 193 -13.52 1.53 -9.03
#